data_739121de916c9b4750c0f477c6d739df
#
_entry.id   739121de916c9b4750c0f477c6d739df
#
_cell.length_a   1.000
_cell.length_b   1.000
_cell.length_c   1.000
_cell.angle_alpha   90.00
_cell.angle_beta   90.00
_cell.angle_gamma   90.00
#
_symmetry.space_group_name_H-M   'P 1'
#
loop_
_entity.id
_entity.type
_entity.pdbx_description
1 polymer ?
#
loop_
_entity_poly.entity_id
_entity_poly.type
_entity_poly.pdbx_seq_one_letter_code
_entity_poly.pdbx_strand_id
1 'polypeptide(L)'
;MKKLLLLLIGFYCFVANAQTSNDKKQILNILVRQTKAWNDGKVVNFMNGYWESDSLMYIGKSGVTYGYKSTLERYKKNYPDKSTMGTLKFDVINVNFISKDACFVVGKWHLTRLEKGDVGGHYTLLWRKILGNWVIVADHSS
;
A
#
# COMPACT_ATOMS: atom_id res chain seq x y z
N MET A 1 -7.01 -28.52 -36.14
CA MET A 1 -6.25 -28.43 -34.87
C MET A 1 -5.58 -27.09 -34.67
N LYS A 2 -4.90 -26.46 -35.65
CA LYS A 2 -4.23 -25.13 -35.48
C LYS A 2 -5.17 -23.99 -35.10
N LYS A 3 -6.42 -23.96 -35.58
CA LYS A 3 -7.42 -22.90 -35.24
C LYS A 3 -7.94 -23.00 -33.80
N LEU A 4 -8.03 -24.19 -33.21
CA LEU A 4 -8.46 -24.40 -31.83
C LEU A 4 -7.39 -23.93 -30.84
N LEU A 5 -6.13 -24.11 -31.15
CA LEU A 5 -4.99 -23.66 -30.33
C LEU A 5 -4.90 -22.12 -30.22
N LEU A 6 -5.16 -21.41 -31.33
CA LEU A 6 -5.19 -19.94 -31.37
C LEU A 6 -6.34 -19.35 -30.52
N LEU A 7 -7.51 -20.00 -30.49
CA LEU A 7 -8.64 -19.61 -29.65
C LEU A 7 -8.32 -19.77 -28.15
N LEU A 8 -7.63 -20.84 -27.76
CA LEU A 8 -7.21 -21.08 -26.36
C LEU A 8 -6.17 -20.06 -25.89
N ILE A 9 -5.22 -19.69 -26.74
CA ILE A 9 -4.20 -18.67 -26.42
C ILE A 9 -4.84 -17.28 -26.25
N GLY A 10 -5.77 -16.90 -27.13
CA GLY A 10 -6.50 -15.65 -27.04
C GLY A 10 -7.34 -15.53 -25.77
N PHE A 11 -7.99 -16.61 -25.32
CA PHE A 11 -8.75 -16.64 -24.09
C PHE A 11 -7.85 -16.50 -22.84
N TYR A 12 -6.67 -17.13 -22.84
CA TYR A 12 -5.72 -17.04 -21.72
C TYR A 12 -5.17 -15.62 -21.53
N CYS A 13 -4.85 -14.91 -22.60
CA CYS A 13 -4.40 -13.51 -22.54
C CYS A 13 -5.51 -12.57 -22.03
N PHE A 14 -6.76 -12.82 -22.38
CA PHE A 14 -7.88 -11.99 -21.92
C PHE A 14 -8.13 -12.15 -20.43
N VAL A 15 -8.08 -13.36 -19.90
CA VAL A 15 -8.23 -13.65 -18.46
C VAL A 15 -7.09 -13.04 -17.64
N ALA A 16 -5.84 -13.11 -18.12
CA ALA A 16 -4.68 -12.55 -17.44
C ALA A 16 -4.77 -11.02 -17.31
N ASN A 17 -5.19 -10.31 -18.34
CA ASN A 17 -5.38 -8.85 -18.30
C ASN A 17 -6.52 -8.44 -17.36
N ALA A 18 -7.62 -9.17 -17.33
CA ALA A 18 -8.73 -8.92 -16.43
C ALA A 18 -8.34 -9.11 -14.96
N GLN A 19 -7.54 -10.15 -14.65
CA GLN A 19 -7.03 -10.40 -13.30
C GLN A 19 -6.12 -9.25 -12.82
N THR A 20 -5.17 -8.81 -13.64
CA THR A 20 -4.25 -7.70 -13.31
C THR A 20 -5.02 -6.40 -13.08
N SER A 21 -6.04 -6.11 -13.88
CA SER A 21 -6.91 -4.94 -13.70
C SER A 21 -7.65 -4.98 -12.36
N ASN A 22 -8.20 -6.14 -11.99
CA ASN A 22 -8.89 -6.33 -10.70
C ASN A 22 -7.92 -6.21 -9.52
N ASP A 23 -6.74 -6.79 -9.61
CA ASP A 23 -5.70 -6.72 -8.56
C ASP A 23 -5.23 -5.27 -8.36
N LYS A 24 -5.02 -4.50 -9.41
CA LYS A 24 -4.71 -3.08 -9.33
C LYS A 24 -5.81 -2.31 -8.59
N LYS A 25 -7.07 -2.57 -8.92
CA LYS A 25 -8.22 -1.94 -8.24
C LYS A 25 -8.25 -2.28 -6.75
N GLN A 26 -7.95 -3.52 -6.37
CA GLN A 26 -7.88 -3.93 -4.96
C GLN A 26 -6.80 -3.15 -4.21
N ILE A 27 -5.57 -3.06 -4.74
CA ILE A 27 -4.46 -2.32 -4.13
C ILE A 27 -4.84 -0.84 -3.96
N LEU A 28 -5.35 -0.19 -5.00
CA LEU A 28 -5.75 1.21 -4.93
C LEU A 28 -6.89 1.44 -3.91
N ASN A 29 -7.85 0.53 -3.81
CA ASN A 29 -8.92 0.60 -2.81
C ASN A 29 -8.37 0.47 -1.37
N ILE A 30 -7.31 -0.31 -1.15
CA ILE A 30 -6.66 -0.38 0.17
C ILE A 30 -6.06 0.98 0.51
N LEU A 31 -5.33 1.62 -0.39
CA LEU A 31 -4.76 2.96 -0.18
C LEU A 31 -5.85 4.02 0.11
N VAL A 32 -6.99 3.95 -0.59
CA VAL A 32 -8.15 4.83 -0.32
C VAL A 32 -8.69 4.61 1.10
N ARG A 33 -8.86 3.37 1.54
CA ARG A 33 -9.31 3.06 2.91
C ARG A 33 -8.30 3.50 3.96
N GLN A 34 -7.01 3.34 3.72
CA GLN A 34 -5.93 3.82 4.59
C GLN A 34 -5.98 5.35 4.72
N THR A 35 -6.09 6.08 3.60
CA THR A 35 -6.24 7.54 3.60
C THR A 35 -7.45 7.97 4.43
N LYS A 36 -8.60 7.31 4.25
CA LYS A 36 -9.80 7.62 5.03
C LYS A 36 -9.59 7.35 6.52
N ALA A 37 -9.03 6.20 6.88
CA ALA A 37 -8.77 5.84 8.27
C ALA A 37 -7.83 6.84 8.96
N TRP A 38 -6.77 7.27 8.27
CA TRP A 38 -5.88 8.32 8.75
C TRP A 38 -6.62 9.64 8.99
N ASN A 39 -7.39 10.07 8.00
CA ASN A 39 -8.15 11.32 8.07
C ASN A 39 -9.27 11.30 9.12
N ASP A 40 -9.74 10.12 9.49
CA ASP A 40 -10.64 9.90 10.64
C ASP A 40 -9.90 9.81 11.99
N GLY A 41 -8.55 9.89 12.02
CA GLY A 41 -7.74 9.75 13.24
C GLY A 41 -7.59 8.32 13.74
N LYS A 42 -7.88 7.32 12.91
CA LYS A 42 -7.92 5.90 13.26
C LYS A 42 -6.64 5.18 12.83
N VAL A 43 -5.53 5.40 13.55
CA VAL A 43 -4.21 4.84 13.23
C VAL A 43 -4.23 3.30 13.14
N VAL A 44 -4.99 2.63 14.01
CA VAL A 44 -5.13 1.16 13.97
C VAL A 44 -5.77 0.72 12.64
N ASN A 45 -6.81 1.43 12.19
CA ASN A 45 -7.48 1.11 10.93
C ASN A 45 -6.62 1.48 9.70
N PHE A 46 -5.72 2.47 9.82
CA PHE A 46 -4.74 2.78 8.80
C PHE A 46 -3.79 1.60 8.55
N MET A 47 -3.47 0.84 9.57
CA MET A 47 -2.63 -0.36 9.45
C MET A 47 -3.34 -1.53 8.73
N ASN A 48 -4.66 -1.45 8.51
CA ASN A 48 -5.38 -2.43 7.69
C ASN A 48 -4.90 -2.32 6.23
N GLY A 49 -4.22 -3.35 5.75
CA GLY A 49 -3.54 -3.36 4.46
C GLY A 49 -2.07 -3.70 4.60
N TYR A 50 -1.51 -3.55 5.81
CA TYR A 50 -0.19 -4.08 6.13
C TYR A 50 -0.28 -5.55 6.52
N TRP A 51 0.77 -6.30 6.21
CA TRP A 51 0.88 -7.71 6.58
C TRP A 51 1.04 -7.87 8.09
N GLU A 52 0.12 -8.58 8.72
CA GLU A 52 0.19 -8.90 10.16
C GLU A 52 1.24 -9.99 10.43
N SER A 53 2.51 -9.61 10.37
CA SER A 53 3.66 -10.50 10.54
C SER A 53 4.80 -9.78 11.22
N ASP A 54 5.63 -10.54 11.95
CA ASP A 54 6.89 -10.04 12.50
C ASP A 54 7.92 -9.74 11.40
N SER A 55 7.70 -10.23 10.18
CA SER A 55 8.54 -9.95 9.00
C SER A 55 8.12 -8.71 8.20
N LEU A 56 7.03 -8.02 8.57
CA LEU A 56 6.71 -6.71 7.98
C LEU A 56 7.89 -5.76 8.16
N MET A 57 8.26 -5.03 7.11
CA MET A 57 9.35 -4.07 7.14
C MET A 57 8.84 -2.66 6.86
N TYR A 58 9.09 -1.74 7.80
CA TYR A 58 8.89 -0.31 7.61
C TYR A 58 10.23 0.42 7.66
N ILE A 59 10.53 1.21 6.62
CA ILE A 59 11.78 1.98 6.49
C ILE A 59 11.40 3.45 6.48
N GLY A 60 11.80 4.17 7.49
CA GLY A 60 11.62 5.61 7.58
C GLY A 60 12.92 6.34 7.83
N LYS A 61 12.86 7.66 8.04
CA LYS A 61 14.03 8.52 8.28
C LYS A 61 14.95 8.02 9.42
N SER A 62 14.41 7.37 10.44
CA SER A 62 15.16 6.84 11.59
C SER A 62 15.58 5.37 11.43
N GLY A 63 15.53 4.83 10.22
CA GLY A 63 15.93 3.46 9.92
C GLY A 63 14.77 2.47 9.82
N VAL A 64 15.11 1.19 9.93
CA VAL A 64 14.18 0.07 9.71
C VAL A 64 13.48 -0.33 11.01
N THR A 65 12.17 -0.57 10.92
CA THR A 65 11.35 -1.18 11.97
C THR A 65 10.78 -2.49 11.42
N TYR A 66 10.97 -3.59 12.15
CA TYR A 66 10.41 -4.89 11.80
C TYR A 66 9.17 -5.20 12.64
N GLY A 67 8.21 -5.85 12.00
CA GLY A 67 6.99 -6.36 12.62
C GLY A 67 5.81 -5.39 12.61
N TYR A 68 4.61 -5.96 12.46
CA TYR A 68 3.34 -5.21 12.43
C TYR A 68 3.11 -4.43 13.73
N LYS A 69 3.29 -5.08 14.89
CA LYS A 69 3.08 -4.46 16.20
C LYS A 69 4.03 -3.29 16.43
N SER A 70 5.31 -3.48 16.14
CA SER A 70 6.34 -2.43 16.27
C SER A 70 6.06 -1.25 15.34
N THR A 71 5.61 -1.52 14.12
CA THR A 71 5.23 -0.48 13.15
C THR A 71 4.00 0.30 13.63
N LEU A 72 2.97 -0.38 14.16
CA LEU A 72 1.79 0.28 14.73
C LEU A 72 2.18 1.18 15.92
N GLU A 73 2.98 0.68 16.86
CA GLU A 73 3.42 1.48 18.02
C GLU A 73 4.28 2.69 17.59
N ARG A 74 5.10 2.55 16.55
CA ARG A 74 5.82 3.66 15.94
C ARG A 74 4.85 4.72 15.39
N TYR A 75 3.81 4.33 14.67
CA TYR A 75 2.79 5.27 14.17
C TYR A 75 2.08 5.99 15.31
N LYS A 76 1.63 5.28 16.34
CA LYS A 76 1.00 5.88 17.53
C LYS A 76 1.90 6.88 18.24
N LYS A 77 3.20 6.55 18.39
CA LYS A 77 4.20 7.43 19.02
C LYS A 77 4.44 8.70 18.21
N ASN A 78 4.58 8.57 16.88
CA ASN A 78 4.95 9.68 16.02
C ASN A 78 3.75 10.58 15.68
N TYR A 79 2.53 10.05 15.77
CA TYR A 79 1.27 10.72 15.42
C TYR A 79 0.24 10.56 16.53
N PRO A 80 0.51 11.14 17.73
CA PRO A 80 -0.28 10.89 18.93
C PRO A 80 -1.65 11.58 18.91
N ASP A 81 -1.82 12.57 18.05
CA ASP A 81 -3.02 13.41 17.98
C ASP A 81 -3.34 13.87 16.54
N LYS A 82 -4.52 14.39 16.35
CA LYS A 82 -5.03 14.84 15.04
C LYS A 82 -4.23 16.02 14.47
N SER A 83 -3.73 16.91 15.32
CA SER A 83 -2.88 18.04 14.91
C SER A 83 -1.56 17.55 14.29
N THR A 84 -0.97 16.50 14.86
CA THR A 84 0.25 15.88 14.34
C THR A 84 -0.02 15.03 13.10
N MET A 85 -1.13 14.29 13.05
CA MET A 85 -1.55 13.50 11.89
C MET A 85 -1.86 14.37 10.68
N GLY A 86 -2.57 15.48 10.89
CA GLY A 86 -3.05 16.32 9.80
C GLY A 86 -4.04 15.60 8.88
N THR A 87 -4.11 16.05 7.65
CA THR A 87 -4.90 15.44 6.57
C THR A 87 -3.98 14.81 5.55
N LEU A 88 -4.09 13.50 5.39
CA LEU A 88 -3.29 12.71 4.46
C LEU A 88 -3.87 12.75 3.05
N LYS A 89 -2.99 12.92 2.08
CA LYS A 89 -3.22 12.67 0.67
C LYS A 89 -2.13 11.75 0.13
N PHE A 90 -2.54 10.71 -0.61
CA PHE A 90 -1.66 9.91 -1.44
C PHE A 90 -1.83 10.28 -2.91
N ASP A 91 -0.72 10.46 -3.61
CA ASP A 91 -0.65 10.57 -5.06
C ASP A 91 0.13 9.34 -5.59
N VAL A 92 -0.57 8.40 -6.21
CA VAL A 92 0.04 7.19 -6.79
C VAL A 92 0.69 7.54 -8.12
N ILE A 93 2.00 7.33 -8.22
CA ILE A 93 2.80 7.63 -9.43
C ILE A 93 2.83 6.40 -10.34
N ASN A 94 3.09 5.22 -9.78
CA ASN A 94 3.23 4.00 -10.56
C ASN A 94 2.74 2.78 -9.78
N VAL A 95 2.12 1.83 -10.49
CA VAL A 95 1.73 0.51 -10.00
C VAL A 95 2.29 -0.53 -10.96
N ASN A 96 3.31 -1.25 -10.55
CA ASN A 96 4.03 -2.21 -11.37
C ASN A 96 3.89 -3.63 -10.81
N PHE A 97 3.17 -4.51 -11.53
CA PHE A 97 3.07 -5.92 -11.19
C PHE A 97 4.35 -6.65 -11.61
N ILE A 98 5.08 -7.17 -10.62
CA ILE A 98 6.31 -7.95 -10.80
C ILE A 98 5.93 -9.40 -11.17
N SER A 99 4.86 -9.91 -10.57
CA SER A 99 4.29 -11.23 -10.82
C SER A 99 2.78 -11.23 -10.49
N LYS A 100 2.12 -12.37 -10.62
CA LYS A 100 0.70 -12.54 -10.25
C LYS A 100 0.42 -12.30 -8.76
N ASP A 101 1.43 -12.34 -7.90
CA ASP A 101 1.34 -12.24 -6.44
C ASP A 101 2.30 -11.22 -5.83
N ALA A 102 2.96 -10.40 -6.65
CA ALA A 102 3.85 -9.33 -6.21
C ALA A 102 3.65 -8.05 -7.05
N CYS A 103 3.56 -6.92 -6.35
CA CYS A 103 3.39 -5.60 -6.97
C CYS A 103 4.24 -4.57 -6.24
N PHE A 104 4.85 -3.66 -7.00
CA PHE A 104 5.62 -2.53 -6.51
C PHE A 104 4.88 -1.25 -6.82
N VAL A 105 4.61 -0.44 -5.80
CA VAL A 105 3.89 0.84 -5.94
C VAL A 105 4.81 1.97 -5.52
N VAL A 106 4.85 3.01 -6.33
CA VAL A 106 5.55 4.26 -6.03
C VAL A 106 4.53 5.39 -5.96
N GLY A 107 4.65 6.25 -4.97
CA GLY A 107 3.78 7.40 -4.81
C GLY A 107 4.38 8.52 -3.97
N LYS A 108 3.57 9.54 -3.76
CA LYS A 108 3.85 10.65 -2.84
C LYS A 108 2.82 10.64 -1.73
N TRP A 109 3.25 11.02 -0.55
CA TRP A 109 2.40 11.30 0.58
C TRP A 109 2.54 12.75 0.99
N HIS A 110 1.44 13.33 1.45
CA HIS A 110 1.40 14.70 1.96
C HIS A 110 0.47 14.76 3.17
N LEU A 111 0.93 15.40 4.25
CA LEU A 111 0.14 15.72 5.42
C LEU A 111 -0.04 17.23 5.50
N THR A 112 -1.27 17.70 5.32
CA THR A 112 -1.63 19.10 5.58
C THR A 112 -1.88 19.27 7.07
N ARG A 113 -1.08 20.13 7.73
CA ARG A 113 -1.12 20.34 9.18
C ARG A 113 -1.12 21.84 9.49
N LEU A 114 -2.29 22.39 9.82
CA LEU A 114 -2.49 23.82 9.98
C LEU A 114 -1.58 24.47 11.05
N GLU A 115 -1.31 23.78 12.14
CA GLU A 115 -0.55 24.33 13.28
C GLU A 115 0.95 23.94 13.23
N LYS A 116 1.28 22.79 12.64
CA LYS A 116 2.64 22.23 12.68
C LYS A 116 3.40 22.36 11.37
N GLY A 117 2.75 22.92 10.34
CA GLY A 117 3.28 23.00 8.98
C GLY A 117 3.21 21.67 8.25
N ASP A 118 3.05 21.76 6.95
CA ASP A 118 2.90 20.60 6.07
C ASP A 118 4.20 19.78 6.01
N VAL A 119 4.05 18.48 5.83
CA VAL A 119 5.14 17.55 5.54
C VAL A 119 4.73 16.59 4.44
N GLY A 120 5.70 16.10 3.70
CA GLY A 120 5.44 15.16 2.61
C GLY A 120 6.74 14.53 2.11
N GLY A 121 6.61 13.56 1.25
CA GLY A 121 7.72 12.84 0.65
C GLY A 121 7.24 11.80 -0.34
N HIS A 122 8.13 10.89 -0.68
CA HIS A 122 7.82 9.76 -1.53
C HIS A 122 7.68 8.49 -0.70
N TYR A 123 6.92 7.54 -1.23
CA TYR A 123 6.88 6.19 -0.68
C TYR A 123 7.05 5.15 -1.79
N THR A 124 7.59 4.02 -1.39
CA THR A 124 7.61 2.79 -2.19
C THR A 124 7.04 1.67 -1.35
N LEU A 125 6.08 0.91 -1.91
CA LEU A 125 5.42 -0.19 -1.24
C LEU A 125 5.65 -1.47 -2.03
N LEU A 126 6.16 -2.50 -1.36
CA LEU A 126 6.13 -3.85 -1.89
C LEU A 126 4.89 -4.56 -1.37
N TRP A 127 4.05 -4.98 -2.30
CA TRP A 127 2.84 -5.73 -2.05
C TRP A 127 3.01 -7.20 -2.39
N ARG A 128 2.45 -8.06 -1.57
CA ARG A 128 2.33 -9.49 -1.85
C ARG A 128 0.87 -9.93 -1.70
N LYS A 129 0.47 -10.86 -2.56
CA LYS A 129 -0.83 -11.52 -2.44
C LYS A 129 -0.67 -12.76 -1.56
N ILE A 130 -1.13 -12.68 -0.32
CA ILE A 130 -0.99 -13.73 0.70
C ILE A 130 -2.39 -14.25 1.03
N LEU A 131 -2.62 -15.55 0.87
CA LEU A 131 -3.93 -16.18 1.06
C LEU A 131 -5.06 -15.45 0.31
N GLY A 132 -4.77 -15.02 -0.92
CA GLY A 132 -5.73 -14.32 -1.78
C GLY A 132 -5.89 -12.82 -1.52
N ASN A 133 -5.26 -12.26 -0.49
CA ASN A 133 -5.36 -10.85 -0.11
C ASN A 133 -4.07 -10.09 -0.41
N TRP A 134 -4.19 -8.91 -1.00
CA TRP A 134 -3.06 -7.99 -1.18
C TRP A 134 -2.72 -7.31 0.13
N VAL A 135 -1.47 -7.42 0.56
CA VAL A 135 -0.93 -6.79 1.77
C VAL A 135 0.42 -6.15 1.49
N ILE A 136 0.72 -5.05 2.20
CA ILE A 136 2.01 -4.39 2.19
C ILE A 136 2.98 -5.20 3.06
N VAL A 137 4.06 -5.71 2.47
CA VAL A 137 5.10 -6.46 3.19
C VAL A 137 6.33 -5.62 3.46
N ALA A 138 6.56 -4.56 2.68
CA ALA A 138 7.57 -3.56 2.94
C ALA A 138 7.08 -2.17 2.54
N ASP A 139 7.37 -1.18 3.37
CA ASP A 139 7.07 0.25 3.17
C ASP A 139 8.35 1.05 3.39
N HIS A 140 8.74 1.85 2.40
CA HIS A 140 9.81 2.83 2.54
C HIS A 140 9.22 4.21 2.28
N SER A 141 9.25 5.05 3.30
CA SER A 141 8.73 6.42 3.26
C SER A 141 9.84 7.42 3.63
N SER A 142 10.11 8.37 2.74
CA SER A 142 11.13 9.42 2.89
C SER A 142 10.51 10.77 3.19
#